data_4995b046b52792c831cca877dbe332e1
#
_entry.id   4995b046b52792c831cca877dbe332e1
#
_cell.length_a   1.000
_cell.length_b   1.000
_cell.length_c   1.000
_cell.angle_alpha   90.00
_cell.angle_beta   90.00
_cell.angle_gamma   90.00
#
_symmetry.space_group_name_H-M   'P 1'
#
loop_
_entity.id
_entity.type
_entity.pdbx_description
1 polymer ?
#
loop_
_entity_poly.entity_id
_entity_poly.type
_entity_poly.pdbx_seq_one_letter_code
_entity_poly.pdbx_strand_id
1 'polypeptide(L)'
;MLCSAICEKGIAKIQKNIGMAEKKQANSYESIMKDLKAQIYFPVYILMGDESFYIDKLCDYITENVLQPEEKYFNQVILFGADTTASQVVDQCKGYPMMAEHRVVILKEAQNLKNFDAIEKYFENPVKSTIFVMSYKNGSIDRRKKLVPRAEQIGVVFEGKKLKDYQLPGFIETYMKQQKATIEPKATQMVADHIGADLHRLTSELDKLLISLPENDRRVTPEQVEKVIGVSKDFNAFELRNAIVNRDVFKANQIINYFDSNPKSGSLFALLPMLFSYFQNLMLAYYAPNKQDEKALSLFLDLKSTWAVRDYITGMRNYNGVKVMQIIDKFREVDAKSKGISNPNTSAGELMKELIFFILH
;
A
#
# COMPACT_ATOMS: atom_id res chain seq x y z
N MET A 1 -20.02 -26.27 -47.61
CA MET A 1 -18.88 -25.32 -47.46
C MET A 1 -19.26 -23.93 -46.91
N LEU A 2 -20.47 -23.41 -47.12
CA LEU A 2 -20.83 -22.08 -46.58
C LEU A 2 -21.16 -22.07 -45.05
N CYS A 3 -21.63 -23.18 -44.46
CA CYS A 3 -21.93 -23.26 -43.04
C CYS A 3 -20.69 -23.28 -42.12
N SER A 4 -19.57 -23.86 -42.57
CA SER A 4 -18.37 -23.93 -41.74
C SER A 4 -17.68 -22.56 -41.63
N ALA A 5 -17.65 -21.77 -42.68
CA ALA A 5 -17.07 -20.43 -42.69
C ALA A 5 -17.86 -19.39 -41.87
N ILE A 6 -19.18 -19.57 -41.73
CA ILE A 6 -20.05 -18.72 -40.86
C ILE A 6 -19.83 -19.09 -39.40
N CYS A 7 -19.65 -20.38 -39.08
CA CYS A 7 -19.37 -20.86 -37.73
C CYS A 7 -18.00 -20.40 -37.22
N GLU A 8 -16.96 -20.50 -38.08
CA GLU A 8 -15.59 -20.02 -37.71
C GLU A 8 -15.52 -18.51 -37.51
N LYS A 9 -16.21 -17.72 -38.35
CA LYS A 9 -16.31 -16.26 -38.14
C LYS A 9 -17.13 -15.88 -36.88
N GLY A 10 -18.15 -16.69 -36.56
CA GLY A 10 -18.93 -16.53 -35.33
C GLY A 10 -18.10 -16.83 -34.08
N ILE A 11 -17.34 -17.92 -34.07
CA ILE A 11 -16.47 -18.33 -32.97
C ILE A 11 -15.33 -17.33 -32.79
N ALA A 12 -14.68 -16.88 -33.87
CA ALA A 12 -13.64 -15.85 -33.80
C ALA A 12 -14.16 -14.50 -33.29
N LYS A 13 -15.40 -14.13 -33.61
CA LYS A 13 -16.04 -12.91 -33.11
C LYS A 13 -16.45 -13.04 -31.64
N ILE A 14 -16.88 -14.22 -31.20
CA ILE A 14 -17.18 -14.54 -29.79
C ILE A 14 -15.89 -14.56 -28.96
N GLN A 15 -14.83 -15.20 -29.45
CA GLN A 15 -13.51 -15.19 -28.79
C GLN A 15 -12.91 -13.79 -28.71
N LYS A 16 -13.07 -12.97 -29.76
CA LYS A 16 -12.63 -11.57 -29.74
C LYS A 16 -13.45 -10.70 -28.79
N ASN A 17 -14.76 -10.96 -28.67
CA ASN A 17 -15.63 -10.25 -27.71
C ASN A 17 -15.45 -10.73 -26.28
N ILE A 18 -15.15 -12.00 -26.03
CA ILE A 18 -14.82 -12.53 -24.68
C ILE A 18 -13.48 -11.95 -24.25
N GLY A 19 -12.45 -11.94 -25.08
CA GLY A 19 -11.17 -11.31 -24.80
C GLY A 19 -11.23 -9.78 -24.63
N MET A 20 -12.21 -9.09 -25.25
CA MET A 20 -12.45 -7.65 -25.05
C MET A 20 -13.31 -7.35 -23.81
N ALA A 21 -14.21 -8.25 -23.38
CA ALA A 21 -15.03 -8.07 -22.19
C ALA A 21 -14.21 -8.35 -20.89
N GLU A 22 -13.30 -9.31 -20.91
CA GLU A 22 -12.39 -9.58 -19.78
C GLU A 22 -11.34 -8.48 -19.58
N LYS A 23 -10.98 -7.71 -20.61
CA LYS A 23 -10.02 -6.58 -20.52
C LYS A 23 -10.55 -5.32 -19.79
N LYS A 24 -11.77 -5.29 -19.29
CA LYS A 24 -12.35 -4.18 -18.51
C LYS A 24 -12.27 -4.33 -16.99
N GLN A 25 -11.77 -5.46 -16.48
CA GLN A 25 -11.37 -5.51 -15.07
C GLN A 25 -10.06 -4.75 -14.91
N ALA A 26 -10.05 -3.76 -14.03
CA ALA A 26 -8.82 -3.03 -13.69
C ALA A 26 -7.73 -4.06 -13.36
N ASN A 27 -6.57 -3.97 -14.02
CA ASN A 27 -5.43 -4.87 -13.81
C ASN A 27 -4.97 -4.73 -12.34
N SER A 28 -5.49 -5.57 -11.45
CA SER A 28 -5.05 -5.60 -10.06
C SER A 28 -3.72 -6.34 -9.97
N TYR A 29 -2.95 -6.04 -8.92
CA TYR A 29 -1.70 -6.76 -8.65
C TYR A 29 -1.91 -8.28 -8.62
N GLU A 30 -2.98 -8.74 -7.97
CA GLU A 30 -3.31 -10.15 -7.83
C GLU A 30 -3.65 -10.80 -9.17
N SER A 31 -4.39 -10.10 -10.06
CA SER A 31 -4.72 -10.63 -11.38
C SER A 31 -3.48 -10.76 -12.27
N ILE A 32 -2.60 -9.75 -12.25
CA ILE A 32 -1.34 -9.78 -13.01
C ILE A 32 -0.44 -10.90 -12.50
N MET A 33 -0.28 -11.02 -11.17
CA MET A 33 0.52 -12.11 -10.57
C MET A 33 -0.05 -13.49 -10.87
N LYS A 34 -1.37 -13.63 -10.97
CA LYS A 34 -2.02 -14.89 -11.37
C LYS A 34 -1.65 -15.25 -12.81
N ASP A 35 -1.73 -14.29 -13.74
CA ASP A 35 -1.37 -14.51 -15.13
C ASP A 35 0.12 -14.86 -15.29
N LEU A 36 1.00 -14.11 -14.61
CA LEU A 36 2.44 -14.37 -14.62
C LEU A 36 2.78 -15.77 -14.08
N LYS A 37 2.14 -16.21 -12.99
CA LYS A 37 2.30 -17.57 -12.44
C LYS A 37 1.76 -18.67 -13.35
N ALA A 38 0.77 -18.34 -14.16
CA ALA A 38 0.24 -19.24 -15.19
C ALA A 38 1.04 -19.19 -16.51
N GLN A 39 2.19 -18.48 -16.53
CA GLN A 39 3.04 -18.27 -17.69
C GLN A 39 2.30 -17.59 -18.87
N ILE A 40 1.30 -16.76 -18.55
CA ILE A 40 0.61 -15.94 -19.55
C ILE A 40 1.29 -14.58 -19.57
N TYR A 41 2.03 -14.32 -20.65
CA TYR A 41 2.81 -13.09 -20.81
C TYR A 41 2.22 -12.19 -21.88
N PHE A 42 2.31 -10.88 -21.63
CA PHE A 42 1.92 -9.85 -22.57
C PHE A 42 3.16 -9.14 -23.14
N PRO A 43 3.10 -8.63 -24.37
CA PRO A 43 4.28 -7.98 -24.98
C PRO A 43 4.68 -6.66 -24.30
N VAL A 44 3.78 -6.03 -23.54
CA VAL A 44 4.03 -4.74 -22.86
C VAL A 44 3.42 -4.74 -21.46
N TYR A 45 4.23 -4.32 -20.50
CA TYR A 45 3.82 -4.00 -19.14
C TYR A 45 4.22 -2.56 -18.81
N ILE A 46 3.27 -1.68 -18.53
CA ILE A 46 3.52 -0.37 -17.90
C ILE A 46 3.11 -0.48 -16.43
N LEU A 47 4.10 -0.41 -15.55
CA LEU A 47 3.93 -0.49 -14.10
C LEU A 47 4.24 0.90 -13.53
N MET A 48 3.22 1.63 -13.10
CA MET A 48 3.35 3.02 -12.64
C MET A 48 2.60 3.27 -11.33
N GLY A 49 2.87 4.38 -10.66
CA GLY A 49 2.13 4.81 -9.47
C GLY A 49 3.02 5.23 -8.30
N ASP A 50 2.34 5.63 -7.23
CA ASP A 50 2.99 6.11 -6.00
C ASP A 50 3.37 4.98 -5.04
N GLU A 51 2.83 3.75 -5.25
CA GLU A 51 3.18 2.57 -4.47
C GLU A 51 4.22 1.72 -5.23
N SER A 52 5.48 1.93 -4.89
CA SER A 52 6.60 1.24 -5.54
C SER A 52 6.68 -0.25 -5.21
N PHE A 53 6.17 -0.68 -4.07
CA PHE A 53 6.23 -2.07 -3.62
C PHE A 53 5.66 -3.05 -4.65
N TYR A 54 4.44 -2.78 -5.14
CA TYR A 54 3.82 -3.66 -6.13
C TYR A 54 4.52 -3.61 -7.49
N ILE A 55 5.03 -2.42 -7.88
CA ILE A 55 5.79 -2.23 -9.12
C ILE A 55 7.06 -3.08 -9.07
N ASP A 56 7.79 -3.02 -7.96
CA ASP A 56 9.02 -3.80 -7.77
C ASP A 56 8.73 -5.31 -7.76
N LYS A 57 7.73 -5.75 -7.01
CA LYS A 57 7.34 -7.18 -6.97
C LYS A 57 6.99 -7.75 -8.35
N LEU A 58 6.26 -6.98 -9.18
CA LEU A 58 5.93 -7.41 -10.55
C LEU A 58 7.18 -7.41 -11.44
N CYS A 59 8.00 -6.36 -11.38
CA CYS A 59 9.26 -6.28 -12.11
C CYS A 59 10.20 -7.44 -11.75
N ASP A 60 10.40 -7.68 -10.46
CA ASP A 60 11.30 -8.73 -9.98
C ASP A 60 10.79 -10.11 -10.36
N TYR A 61 9.47 -10.35 -10.25
CA TYR A 61 8.89 -11.62 -10.68
C TYR A 61 9.15 -11.90 -12.16
N ILE A 62 8.94 -10.91 -13.04
CA ILE A 62 9.21 -11.04 -14.48
C ILE A 62 10.70 -11.27 -14.72
N THR A 63 11.57 -10.51 -14.03
CA THR A 63 13.03 -10.62 -14.14
C THR A 63 13.54 -12.02 -13.76
N GLU A 64 12.92 -12.62 -12.73
CA GLU A 64 13.40 -13.87 -12.15
C GLU A 64 12.81 -15.12 -12.82
N ASN A 65 11.55 -15.05 -13.31
CA ASN A 65 10.78 -16.25 -13.63
C ASN A 65 10.42 -16.44 -15.11
N VAL A 66 10.60 -15.41 -15.98
CA VAL A 66 10.26 -15.55 -17.41
C VAL A 66 11.30 -16.36 -18.16
N LEU A 67 12.58 -16.15 -17.86
CA LEU A 67 13.71 -16.81 -18.52
C LEU A 67 14.40 -17.77 -17.57
N GLN A 68 14.89 -18.90 -18.11
CA GLN A 68 15.76 -19.79 -17.37
C GLN A 68 17.11 -19.10 -17.07
N PRO A 69 17.84 -19.50 -16.02
CA PRO A 69 19.11 -18.85 -15.65
C PRO A 69 20.11 -18.75 -16.83
N GLU A 70 20.18 -19.78 -17.67
CA GLU A 70 21.09 -19.85 -18.80
C GLU A 70 20.68 -18.92 -19.95
N GLU A 71 19.39 -18.65 -20.09
CA GLU A 71 18.84 -17.80 -21.14
C GLU A 71 19.00 -16.30 -20.83
N LYS A 72 19.09 -15.93 -19.53
CA LYS A 72 19.11 -14.53 -19.07
C LYS A 72 20.29 -13.76 -19.66
N TYR A 73 21.44 -14.38 -19.80
CA TYR A 73 22.64 -13.70 -20.29
C TYR A 73 22.46 -13.09 -21.69
N PHE A 74 21.74 -13.77 -22.58
CA PHE A 74 21.53 -13.30 -23.94
C PHE A 74 20.19 -12.61 -24.16
N ASN A 75 19.19 -12.91 -23.33
CA ASN A 75 17.81 -12.51 -23.59
C ASN A 75 17.23 -11.51 -22.59
N GLN A 76 17.96 -11.18 -21.51
CA GLN A 76 17.51 -10.20 -20.52
C GLN A 76 18.34 -8.93 -20.61
N VAL A 77 17.65 -7.79 -20.74
CA VAL A 77 18.27 -6.46 -20.75
C VAL A 77 17.58 -5.58 -19.73
N ILE A 78 18.37 -5.00 -18.82
CA ILE A 78 17.88 -4.03 -17.82
C ILE A 78 18.50 -2.68 -18.16
N LEU A 79 17.66 -1.68 -18.36
CA LEU A 79 18.02 -0.31 -18.67
C LEU A 79 17.46 0.63 -17.58
N PHE A 80 18.16 1.74 -17.35
CA PHE A 80 17.70 2.78 -16.43
C PHE A 80 17.36 4.05 -17.20
N GLY A 81 16.25 4.70 -16.85
CA GLY A 81 15.74 5.87 -17.58
C GLY A 81 16.72 7.05 -17.64
N ALA A 82 17.61 7.19 -16.64
CA ALA A 82 18.63 8.22 -16.61
C ALA A 82 19.77 7.98 -17.61
N ASP A 83 20.10 6.71 -17.88
CA ASP A 83 21.30 6.28 -18.61
C ASP A 83 21.01 5.86 -20.06
N THR A 84 19.75 5.99 -20.52
CA THR A 84 19.32 5.50 -21.83
C THR A 84 18.44 6.51 -22.56
N THR A 85 18.16 6.25 -23.83
CA THR A 85 17.21 6.99 -24.65
C THR A 85 16.06 6.09 -25.10
N ALA A 86 14.92 6.68 -25.45
CA ALA A 86 13.77 5.92 -25.96
C ALA A 86 14.12 5.09 -27.22
N SER A 87 15.01 5.57 -28.09
CA SER A 87 15.47 4.84 -29.27
C SER A 87 16.29 3.63 -28.87
N GLN A 88 17.23 3.75 -27.96
CA GLN A 88 18.02 2.62 -27.46
C GLN A 88 17.16 1.54 -26.79
N VAL A 89 16.13 1.95 -26.01
CA VAL A 89 15.17 0.99 -25.45
C VAL A 89 14.45 0.22 -26.55
N VAL A 90 13.98 0.93 -27.58
CA VAL A 90 13.28 0.30 -28.74
C VAL A 90 14.19 -0.63 -29.52
N ASP A 91 15.45 -0.26 -29.72
CA ASP A 91 16.43 -1.12 -30.40
C ASP A 91 16.62 -2.43 -29.61
N GLN A 92 16.69 -2.40 -28.29
CA GLN A 92 16.70 -3.61 -27.49
C GLN A 92 15.40 -4.42 -27.60
N CYS A 93 14.25 -3.75 -27.68
CA CYS A 93 12.95 -4.42 -27.82
C CYS A 93 12.75 -5.08 -29.20
N LYS A 94 13.45 -4.62 -30.25
CA LYS A 94 13.40 -5.19 -31.60
C LYS A 94 14.32 -6.41 -31.78
N GLY A 95 15.20 -6.69 -30.82
CA GLY A 95 16.05 -7.88 -30.86
C GLY A 95 15.24 -9.17 -30.74
N TYR A 96 15.64 -10.20 -31.49
CA TYR A 96 15.04 -11.52 -31.35
C TYR A 96 15.67 -12.31 -30.22
N PRO A 97 14.92 -13.21 -29.55
CA PRO A 97 15.50 -14.09 -28.54
C PRO A 97 16.49 -15.07 -29.13
N MET A 98 17.55 -15.38 -28.39
CA MET A 98 18.56 -16.36 -28.76
C MET A 98 18.35 -17.64 -27.95
N MET A 99 17.98 -18.73 -28.59
CA MET A 99 17.75 -20.05 -27.97
C MET A 99 16.73 -20.02 -26.80
N ALA A 100 15.78 -19.05 -26.81
CA ALA A 100 14.74 -18.88 -25.84
C ALA A 100 13.43 -18.51 -26.52
N GLU A 101 12.30 -18.67 -25.83
CA GLU A 101 11.00 -18.31 -26.38
C GLU A 101 10.77 -16.78 -26.32
N HIS A 102 11.32 -16.15 -25.29
CA HIS A 102 11.13 -14.72 -25.02
C HIS A 102 12.44 -13.96 -24.86
N ARG A 103 12.40 -12.69 -25.25
CA ARG A 103 13.36 -11.66 -24.86
C ARG A 103 12.71 -10.74 -23.83
N VAL A 104 13.39 -10.45 -22.73
CA VAL A 104 12.88 -9.59 -21.64
C VAL A 104 13.68 -8.29 -21.62
N VAL A 105 13.01 -7.17 -21.83
CA VAL A 105 13.60 -5.83 -21.77
C VAL A 105 12.92 -5.04 -20.65
N ILE A 106 13.68 -4.62 -19.66
CA ILE A 106 13.17 -3.93 -18.48
C ILE A 106 13.74 -2.51 -18.46
N LEU A 107 12.86 -1.52 -18.51
CA LEU A 107 13.21 -0.12 -18.30
C LEU A 107 12.84 0.27 -16.87
N LYS A 108 13.84 0.34 -15.99
CA LYS A 108 13.69 0.83 -14.61
C LYS A 108 13.76 2.36 -14.58
N GLU A 109 13.03 2.96 -13.62
CA GLU A 109 13.01 4.41 -13.39
C GLU A 109 12.69 5.22 -14.66
N ALA A 110 11.67 4.80 -15.40
CA ALA A 110 11.26 5.43 -16.65
C ALA A 110 10.86 6.92 -16.48
N GLN A 111 10.56 7.38 -15.25
CA GLN A 111 10.32 8.81 -14.96
C GLN A 111 11.53 9.69 -15.28
N ASN A 112 12.72 9.13 -15.33
CA ASN A 112 13.96 9.86 -15.65
C ASN A 112 14.25 9.88 -17.16
N LEU A 113 13.47 9.19 -17.98
CA LEU A 113 13.62 9.20 -19.44
C LEU A 113 13.09 10.55 -20.00
N LYS A 114 13.86 11.19 -20.89
CA LYS A 114 13.54 12.54 -21.41
C LYS A 114 12.25 12.60 -22.22
N ASN A 115 11.97 11.57 -23.03
CA ASN A 115 10.75 11.44 -23.82
C ASN A 115 10.39 9.96 -24.09
N PHE A 116 9.17 9.72 -24.55
CA PHE A 116 8.67 8.37 -24.84
C PHE A 116 8.29 8.16 -26.32
N ASP A 117 8.60 9.09 -27.21
CA ASP A 117 8.07 9.11 -28.59
C ASP A 117 8.41 7.84 -29.37
N ALA A 118 9.66 7.36 -29.27
CA ALA A 118 10.07 6.12 -29.94
C ALA A 118 9.36 4.89 -29.36
N ILE A 119 9.16 4.85 -28.04
CA ILE A 119 8.46 3.75 -27.36
C ILE A 119 6.98 3.76 -27.74
N GLU A 120 6.35 4.94 -27.78
CA GLU A 120 4.96 5.10 -28.22
C GLU A 120 4.76 4.56 -29.64
N LYS A 121 5.70 4.86 -30.55
CA LYS A 121 5.67 4.35 -31.92
C LYS A 121 5.92 2.83 -32.00
N TYR A 122 6.79 2.29 -31.15
CA TYR A 122 7.03 0.85 -31.05
C TYR A 122 5.77 0.08 -30.64
N PHE A 123 4.91 0.66 -29.81
CA PHE A 123 3.64 0.04 -29.38
C PHE A 123 2.61 -0.12 -30.53
N GLU A 124 2.81 0.51 -31.67
CA GLU A 124 1.96 0.27 -32.85
C GLU A 124 2.16 -1.14 -33.46
N ASN A 125 3.38 -1.66 -33.38
CA ASN A 125 3.71 -3.01 -33.85
C ASN A 125 4.84 -3.62 -33.00
N PRO A 126 4.55 -4.06 -31.77
CA PRO A 126 5.54 -4.64 -30.89
C PRO A 126 5.97 -6.03 -31.36
N VAL A 127 7.22 -6.39 -31.11
CA VAL A 127 7.72 -7.74 -31.35
C VAL A 127 7.07 -8.70 -30.35
N LYS A 128 6.38 -9.73 -30.87
CA LYS A 128 5.59 -10.65 -30.05
C LYS A 128 6.42 -11.53 -29.11
N SER A 129 7.67 -11.82 -29.47
CA SER A 129 8.61 -12.57 -28.63
C SER A 129 9.31 -11.71 -27.58
N THR A 130 9.08 -10.37 -27.57
CA THR A 130 9.66 -9.47 -26.58
C THR A 130 8.63 -9.14 -25.52
N ILE A 131 9.02 -9.30 -24.25
CA ILE A 131 8.29 -8.83 -23.08
C ILE A 131 8.96 -7.54 -22.61
N PHE A 132 8.34 -6.41 -22.89
CA PHE A 132 8.83 -5.10 -22.49
C PHE A 132 8.14 -4.65 -21.19
N VAL A 133 8.94 -4.35 -20.17
CA VAL A 133 8.47 -3.88 -18.86
C VAL A 133 8.98 -2.47 -18.62
N MET A 134 8.09 -1.53 -18.42
CA MET A 134 8.39 -0.15 -18.04
C MET A 134 7.96 0.11 -16.59
N SER A 135 8.92 0.38 -15.72
CA SER A 135 8.69 0.77 -14.32
C SER A 135 8.79 2.29 -14.18
N TYR A 136 7.67 2.92 -13.80
CA TYR A 136 7.56 4.37 -13.58
C TYR A 136 7.11 4.63 -12.14
N LYS A 137 8.03 5.04 -11.27
CA LYS A 137 7.78 5.21 -9.83
C LYS A 137 7.51 6.65 -9.46
N ASN A 138 6.81 6.84 -8.31
CA ASN A 138 6.51 8.14 -7.71
C ASN A 138 5.71 9.07 -8.65
N GLY A 139 4.68 8.52 -9.27
CA GLY A 139 3.78 9.23 -10.15
C GLY A 139 3.19 8.35 -11.24
N SER A 140 2.47 8.95 -12.16
CA SER A 140 1.84 8.26 -13.29
C SER A 140 2.05 8.99 -14.60
N ILE A 141 2.08 8.23 -15.69
CA ILE A 141 2.13 8.77 -17.04
C ILE A 141 0.75 9.31 -17.39
N ASP A 142 0.69 10.51 -17.96
CA ASP A 142 -0.57 11.15 -18.35
C ASP A 142 -1.35 10.24 -19.34
N ARG A 143 -2.50 9.76 -18.91
CA ARG A 143 -3.38 8.86 -19.69
C ARG A 143 -3.97 9.50 -20.94
N ARG A 144 -3.89 10.86 -21.07
CA ARG A 144 -4.29 11.59 -22.29
C ARG A 144 -3.26 11.44 -23.41
N LYS A 145 -2.00 11.10 -23.08
CA LYS A 145 -0.97 10.78 -24.08
C LYS A 145 -1.24 9.40 -24.66
N LYS A 146 -0.91 9.22 -25.94
CA LYS A 146 -1.17 7.97 -26.69
C LYS A 146 -0.45 6.74 -26.15
N LEU A 147 0.64 6.92 -25.39
CA LEU A 147 1.46 5.85 -24.84
C LEU A 147 0.64 4.86 -23.99
N VAL A 148 -0.10 5.37 -22.99
CA VAL A 148 -0.89 4.53 -22.07
C VAL A 148 -2.06 3.85 -22.78
N PRO A 149 -2.93 4.55 -23.53
CA PRO A 149 -4.00 3.91 -24.29
C PRO A 149 -3.52 2.85 -25.29
N ARG A 150 -2.36 3.04 -25.93
CA ARG A 150 -1.76 2.03 -26.82
C ARG A 150 -1.30 0.80 -26.03
N ALA A 151 -0.64 1.01 -24.89
CA ALA A 151 -0.21 -0.09 -24.03
C ALA A 151 -1.41 -0.91 -23.51
N GLU A 152 -2.53 -0.28 -23.17
CA GLU A 152 -3.76 -0.96 -22.75
C GLU A 152 -4.39 -1.86 -23.82
N GLN A 153 -4.11 -1.60 -25.09
CA GLN A 153 -4.61 -2.43 -26.20
C GLN A 153 -3.81 -3.70 -26.43
N ILE A 154 -2.51 -3.67 -26.11
CA ILE A 154 -1.56 -4.74 -26.46
C ILE A 154 -0.96 -5.44 -25.24
N GLY A 155 -1.19 -4.90 -24.04
CA GLY A 155 -0.53 -5.38 -22.83
C GLY A 155 -1.25 -4.99 -21.57
N VAL A 156 -0.48 -4.84 -20.51
CA VAL A 156 -0.93 -4.57 -19.16
C VAL A 156 -0.49 -3.18 -18.72
N VAL A 157 -1.42 -2.39 -18.21
CA VAL A 157 -1.12 -1.15 -17.49
C VAL A 157 -1.59 -1.31 -16.05
N PHE A 158 -0.65 -1.21 -15.12
CA PHE A 158 -0.89 -1.27 -13.68
C PHE A 158 -0.57 0.07 -13.04
N GLU A 159 -1.42 0.52 -12.12
CA GLU A 159 -1.22 1.74 -11.36
C GLU A 159 -1.30 1.45 -9.86
N GLY A 160 -0.13 1.38 -9.22
CA GLY A 160 0.01 1.17 -7.78
C GLY A 160 -0.36 2.42 -6.98
N LYS A 161 -1.40 2.33 -6.16
CA LYS A 161 -1.83 3.41 -5.25
C LYS A 161 -1.40 3.10 -3.83
N LYS A 162 -0.89 4.12 -3.12
CA LYS A 162 -0.56 3.99 -1.70
C LYS A 162 -1.77 3.52 -0.90
N LEU A 163 -1.54 2.56 -0.02
CA LEU A 163 -2.55 2.14 0.94
C LEU A 163 -2.80 3.26 1.96
N LYS A 164 -4.05 3.42 2.32
CA LYS A 164 -4.43 4.26 3.46
C LYS A 164 -4.28 3.46 4.76
N ASP A 165 -4.05 4.13 5.89
CA ASP A 165 -3.78 3.50 7.17
C ASP A 165 -4.81 2.43 7.56
N TYR A 166 -6.10 2.68 7.29
CA TYR A 166 -7.18 1.72 7.57
C TYR A 166 -7.12 0.42 6.72
N GLN A 167 -6.34 0.39 5.65
CA GLN A 167 -6.16 -0.77 4.78
C GLN A 167 -4.99 -1.66 5.24
N LEU A 168 -4.10 -1.13 6.08
CA LEU A 168 -2.90 -1.83 6.52
C LEU A 168 -3.20 -3.13 7.27
N PRO A 169 -4.18 -3.20 8.21
CA PRO A 169 -4.50 -4.46 8.88
C PRO A 169 -4.88 -5.56 7.90
N GLY A 170 -5.74 -5.27 6.91
CA GLY A 170 -6.14 -6.24 5.89
C GLY A 170 -4.98 -6.68 4.98
N PHE A 171 -4.05 -5.77 4.68
CA PHE A 171 -2.83 -6.10 3.95
C PHE A 171 -1.93 -7.05 4.77
N ILE A 172 -1.69 -6.74 6.04
CA ILE A 172 -0.87 -7.56 6.96
C ILE A 172 -1.43 -8.98 7.07
N GLU A 173 -2.72 -9.12 7.33
CA GLU A 173 -3.40 -10.41 7.43
C GLU A 173 -3.28 -11.23 6.14
N THR A 174 -3.46 -10.56 4.98
CA THR A 174 -3.34 -11.19 3.67
C THR A 174 -1.90 -11.64 3.41
N TYR A 175 -0.92 -10.80 3.72
CA TYR A 175 0.49 -11.12 3.59
C TYR A 175 0.89 -12.34 4.43
N MET A 176 0.52 -12.33 5.72
CA MET A 176 0.80 -13.45 6.63
C MET A 176 0.15 -14.75 6.15
N LYS A 177 -1.10 -14.69 5.66
CA LYS A 177 -1.80 -15.85 5.11
C LYS A 177 -1.10 -16.43 3.87
N GLN A 178 -0.58 -15.57 2.99
CA GLN A 178 0.21 -16.01 1.82
C GLN A 178 1.49 -16.78 2.24
N GLN A 179 2.06 -16.38 3.38
CA GLN A 179 3.23 -17.05 3.99
C GLN A 179 2.85 -18.23 4.91
N LYS A 180 1.60 -18.70 4.85
CA LYS A 180 1.06 -19.81 5.68
C LYS A 180 1.21 -19.55 7.19
N ALA A 181 1.06 -18.31 7.60
CA ALA A 181 1.09 -17.88 9.00
C ALA A 181 -0.18 -17.12 9.36
N THR A 182 -0.43 -16.96 10.65
CA THR A 182 -1.52 -16.16 11.21
C THR A 182 -0.97 -15.08 12.12
N ILE A 183 -1.72 -14.02 12.32
CA ILE A 183 -1.36 -12.93 13.23
C ILE A 183 -2.58 -12.52 14.05
N GLU A 184 -2.35 -12.27 15.34
CA GLU A 184 -3.43 -11.84 16.22
C GLU A 184 -3.87 -10.40 15.92
N PRO A 185 -5.16 -10.06 16.10
CA PRO A 185 -5.66 -8.70 15.80
C PRO A 185 -4.88 -7.59 16.54
N LYS A 186 -4.51 -7.80 17.81
CA LYS A 186 -3.69 -6.84 18.57
C LYS A 186 -2.29 -6.71 17.96
N ALA A 187 -1.65 -7.81 17.59
CA ALA A 187 -0.35 -7.81 16.94
C ALA A 187 -0.41 -7.10 15.57
N THR A 188 -1.45 -7.36 14.78
CA THR A 188 -1.70 -6.68 13.49
C THR A 188 -1.75 -5.18 13.68
N GLN A 189 -2.51 -4.70 14.65
CA GLN A 189 -2.64 -3.27 14.91
C GLN A 189 -1.34 -2.64 15.41
N MET A 190 -0.60 -3.31 16.31
CA MET A 190 0.72 -2.86 16.77
C MET A 190 1.70 -2.65 15.61
N VAL A 191 1.74 -3.60 14.67
CA VAL A 191 2.61 -3.52 13.49
C VAL A 191 2.15 -2.39 12.57
N ALA A 192 0.85 -2.28 12.27
CA ALA A 192 0.29 -1.26 11.40
C ALA A 192 0.56 0.16 11.93
N ASP A 193 0.31 0.40 13.22
CA ASP A 193 0.48 1.72 13.85
C ASP A 193 1.95 2.14 13.98
N HIS A 194 2.84 1.15 14.17
CA HIS A 194 4.26 1.44 14.34
C HIS A 194 4.98 1.74 13.01
N ILE A 195 4.62 1.01 11.96
CA ILE A 195 5.35 1.08 10.67
C ILE A 195 4.65 2.05 9.71
N GLY A 196 3.31 2.08 9.72
CA GLY A 196 2.54 2.89 8.79
C GLY A 196 2.50 2.32 7.37
N ALA A 197 2.22 3.19 6.39
CA ALA A 197 1.92 2.81 5.00
C ALA A 197 3.16 2.56 4.11
N ASP A 198 4.34 2.43 4.67
CA ASP A 198 5.55 2.01 3.94
C ASP A 198 5.56 0.49 3.77
N LEU A 199 5.07 -0.01 2.63
CA LEU A 199 4.92 -1.44 2.39
C LEU A 199 6.26 -2.19 2.29
N HIS A 200 7.33 -1.55 1.85
CA HIS A 200 8.66 -2.17 1.82
C HIS A 200 9.16 -2.44 3.24
N ARG A 201 9.06 -1.43 4.10
CA ARG A 201 9.42 -1.57 5.52
C ARG A 201 8.48 -2.54 6.22
N LEU A 202 7.18 -2.44 5.97
CA LEU A 202 6.17 -3.29 6.57
C LEU A 202 6.41 -4.77 6.27
N THR A 203 6.62 -5.12 5.00
CA THR A 203 6.90 -6.52 4.64
C THR A 203 8.23 -7.01 5.17
N SER A 204 9.26 -6.16 5.20
CA SER A 204 10.56 -6.52 5.82
C SER A 204 10.42 -6.86 7.31
N GLU A 205 9.62 -6.09 8.06
CA GLU A 205 9.37 -6.38 9.48
C GLU A 205 8.50 -7.64 9.66
N LEU A 206 7.51 -7.85 8.78
CA LEU A 206 6.71 -9.09 8.77
C LEU A 206 7.57 -10.32 8.46
N ASP A 207 8.53 -10.22 7.54
CA ASP A 207 9.46 -11.30 7.21
C ASP A 207 10.37 -11.63 8.39
N LYS A 208 10.85 -10.65 9.16
CA LYS A 208 11.59 -10.90 10.40
C LYS A 208 10.75 -11.66 11.43
N LEU A 209 9.47 -11.28 11.58
CA LEU A 209 8.56 -12.01 12.44
C LEU A 209 8.44 -13.47 11.99
N LEU A 210 8.21 -13.70 10.69
CA LEU A 210 8.06 -15.04 10.11
C LEU A 210 9.30 -15.92 10.33
N ILE A 211 10.49 -15.35 10.18
CA ILE A 211 11.77 -16.06 10.43
C ILE A 211 11.93 -16.42 11.91
N SER A 212 11.40 -15.58 12.81
CA SER A 212 11.51 -15.82 14.26
C SER A 212 10.52 -16.85 14.80
N LEU A 213 9.52 -17.26 13.99
CA LEU A 213 8.52 -18.23 14.41
C LEU A 213 9.05 -19.65 14.37
N PRO A 214 8.69 -20.50 15.35
CA PRO A 214 8.97 -21.91 15.32
C PRO A 214 8.18 -22.59 14.18
N GLU A 215 8.72 -23.65 13.61
CA GLU A 215 8.10 -24.39 12.50
C GLU A 215 6.69 -24.93 12.85
N ASN A 216 6.49 -25.31 14.12
CA ASN A 216 5.26 -25.93 14.59
C ASN A 216 4.16 -24.92 15.00
N ASP A 217 4.49 -23.65 15.17
CA ASP A 217 3.54 -22.58 15.51
C ASP A 217 3.83 -21.33 14.72
N ARG A 218 3.08 -21.16 13.65
CA ARG A 218 3.20 -20.02 12.75
C ARG A 218 2.18 -18.91 13.06
N ARG A 219 1.95 -18.67 14.35
CA ARG A 219 1.05 -17.63 14.86
C ARG A 219 1.85 -16.49 15.49
N VAL A 220 1.68 -15.27 14.99
CA VAL A 220 2.31 -14.08 15.56
C VAL A 220 1.45 -13.50 16.67
N THR A 221 2.03 -13.39 17.85
CA THR A 221 1.41 -12.77 19.03
C THR A 221 1.97 -11.38 19.32
N PRO A 222 1.30 -10.56 20.16
CA PRO A 222 1.84 -9.27 20.60
C PRO A 222 3.22 -9.37 21.26
N GLU A 223 3.50 -10.44 22.01
CA GLU A 223 4.78 -10.69 22.66
C GLU A 223 5.92 -10.90 21.64
N GLN A 224 5.61 -11.57 20.53
CA GLN A 224 6.59 -11.75 19.45
C GLN A 224 6.85 -10.44 18.71
N VAL A 225 5.82 -9.61 18.49
CA VAL A 225 5.98 -8.26 17.93
C VAL A 225 6.86 -7.41 18.83
N GLU A 226 6.62 -7.43 20.15
CA GLU A 226 7.45 -6.71 21.13
C GLU A 226 8.90 -7.17 21.09
N LYS A 227 9.14 -8.49 21.06
CA LYS A 227 10.48 -9.07 21.06
C LYS A 227 11.27 -8.81 19.78
N VAL A 228 10.62 -8.87 18.62
CA VAL A 228 11.30 -8.83 17.29
C VAL A 228 11.35 -7.43 16.71
N ILE A 229 10.25 -6.68 16.81
CA ILE A 229 10.15 -5.32 16.25
C ILE A 229 10.50 -4.25 17.29
N GLY A 230 10.38 -4.58 18.57
CA GLY A 230 10.68 -3.67 19.68
C GLY A 230 9.54 -2.72 20.03
N VAL A 231 8.31 -3.04 19.63
CA VAL A 231 7.11 -2.27 19.96
C VAL A 231 6.49 -2.84 21.22
N SER A 232 6.46 -2.07 22.29
CA SER A 232 5.85 -2.53 23.54
C SER A 232 4.37 -2.90 23.35
N LYS A 233 4.00 -4.07 23.80
CA LYS A 233 2.60 -4.55 23.77
C LYS A 233 1.66 -3.78 24.72
N ASP A 234 2.24 -3.14 25.73
CA ASP A 234 1.50 -2.44 26.80
C ASP A 234 1.59 -0.93 26.66
N PHE A 235 2.68 -0.41 26.05
CA PHE A 235 2.96 1.01 25.89
C PHE A 235 3.22 1.34 24.43
N ASN A 236 2.14 1.47 23.67
CA ASN A 236 2.17 1.82 22.24
C ASN A 236 1.04 2.79 21.91
N ALA A 237 1.02 3.31 20.69
CA ALA A 237 0.04 4.30 20.24
C ALA A 237 -1.41 3.78 20.31
N PHE A 238 -1.62 2.49 20.03
CA PHE A 238 -2.93 1.85 20.12
C PHE A 238 -3.44 1.80 21.57
N GLU A 239 -2.59 1.38 22.52
CA GLU A 239 -2.94 1.35 23.95
C GLU A 239 -3.19 2.76 24.50
N LEU A 240 -2.44 3.78 24.04
CA LEU A 240 -2.71 5.17 24.38
C LEU A 240 -4.10 5.61 23.90
N ARG A 241 -4.45 5.32 22.65
CA ARG A 241 -5.78 5.63 22.11
C ARG A 241 -6.87 4.93 22.90
N ASN A 242 -6.69 3.64 23.23
CA ASN A 242 -7.65 2.89 24.05
C ASN A 242 -7.81 3.51 25.44
N ALA A 243 -6.72 3.89 26.09
CA ALA A 243 -6.77 4.57 27.38
C ALA A 243 -7.54 5.92 27.30
N ILE A 244 -7.30 6.69 26.23
CA ILE A 244 -8.03 7.94 25.96
C ILE A 244 -9.51 7.66 25.72
N VAL A 245 -9.86 6.72 24.84
CA VAL A 245 -11.27 6.36 24.55
C VAL A 245 -12.04 6.02 25.82
N ASN A 246 -11.42 5.27 26.73
CA ASN A 246 -12.01 4.84 27.99
C ASN A 246 -11.82 5.83 29.14
N ARG A 247 -11.15 6.97 28.92
CA ARG A 247 -10.76 7.95 29.97
C ARG A 247 -9.95 7.32 31.11
N ASP A 248 -9.12 6.32 30.78
CA ASP A 248 -8.19 5.74 31.73
C ASP A 248 -6.96 6.65 31.89
N VAL A 249 -7.11 7.61 32.79
CA VAL A 249 -6.11 8.65 33.10
C VAL A 249 -4.79 8.01 33.56
N PHE A 250 -4.87 6.96 34.38
CA PHE A 250 -3.69 6.31 34.91
C PHE A 250 -2.86 5.62 33.80
N LYS A 251 -3.51 4.79 32.98
CA LYS A 251 -2.87 4.09 31.87
C LYS A 251 -2.30 5.06 30.83
N ALA A 252 -3.06 6.10 30.47
CA ALA A 252 -2.61 7.13 29.54
C ALA A 252 -1.32 7.82 30.02
N ASN A 253 -1.28 8.21 31.31
CA ASN A 253 -0.08 8.83 31.89
C ASN A 253 1.12 7.88 31.94
N GLN A 254 0.91 6.58 32.22
CA GLN A 254 1.99 5.59 32.17
C GLN A 254 2.59 5.51 30.76
N ILE A 255 1.74 5.46 29.72
CA ILE A 255 2.20 5.37 28.32
C ILE A 255 2.96 6.64 27.93
N ILE A 256 2.46 7.81 28.27
CA ILE A 256 3.11 9.09 27.96
C ILE A 256 4.46 9.22 28.64
N ASN A 257 4.59 8.83 29.90
CA ASN A 257 5.88 8.83 30.61
C ASN A 257 6.86 7.83 29.99
N TYR A 258 6.36 6.67 29.54
CA TYR A 258 7.17 5.70 28.79
C TYR A 258 7.69 6.29 27.47
N PHE A 259 6.85 7.00 26.70
CA PHE A 259 7.27 7.65 25.46
C PHE A 259 8.26 8.79 25.67
N ASP A 260 8.06 9.59 26.73
CA ASP A 260 8.99 10.65 27.10
C ASP A 260 10.38 10.10 27.44
N SER A 261 10.42 8.96 28.15
CA SER A 261 11.67 8.26 28.49
C SER A 261 12.26 7.47 27.32
N ASN A 262 11.44 7.11 26.31
CA ASN A 262 11.82 6.29 25.16
C ASN A 262 11.36 6.93 23.84
N PRO A 263 12.00 8.01 23.36
CA PRO A 263 11.55 8.78 22.20
C PRO A 263 11.45 7.97 20.88
N LYS A 264 12.17 6.86 20.80
CA LYS A 264 12.10 5.93 19.64
C LYS A 264 10.81 5.10 19.62
N SER A 265 10.17 4.88 20.77
CA SER A 265 8.97 4.05 20.90
C SER A 265 7.67 4.84 20.66
N GLY A 266 7.71 6.17 20.75
CA GLY A 266 6.57 7.04 20.46
C GLY A 266 7.02 8.48 20.35
N SER A 267 6.74 9.09 19.21
CA SER A 267 7.03 10.51 18.99
C SER A 267 5.74 11.32 18.89
N LEU A 268 5.78 12.57 19.34
CA LEU A 268 4.66 13.50 19.20
C LEU A 268 4.17 13.59 17.74
N PHE A 269 5.10 13.63 16.79
CA PHE A 269 4.79 13.72 15.36
C PHE A 269 4.05 12.50 14.81
N ALA A 270 4.26 11.31 15.36
CA ALA A 270 3.53 10.10 14.98
C ALA A 270 2.16 10.01 15.67
N LEU A 271 2.07 10.48 16.91
CA LEU A 271 0.84 10.40 17.73
C LEU A 271 -0.20 11.46 17.34
N LEU A 272 0.23 12.68 17.00
CA LEU A 272 -0.68 13.78 16.66
C LEU A 272 -1.64 13.42 15.52
N PRO A 273 -1.20 12.94 14.34
CA PRO A 273 -2.11 12.59 13.25
C PRO A 273 -3.09 11.48 13.62
N MET A 274 -2.63 10.45 14.34
CA MET A 274 -3.44 9.31 14.74
C MET A 274 -4.56 9.73 15.71
N LEU A 275 -4.23 10.47 16.75
CA LEU A 275 -5.21 10.96 17.73
C LEU A 275 -6.14 12.01 17.11
N PHE A 276 -5.62 12.91 16.27
CA PHE A 276 -6.42 13.89 15.55
C PHE A 276 -7.47 13.21 14.67
N SER A 277 -7.06 12.19 13.88
CA SER A 277 -7.98 11.42 13.03
C SER A 277 -9.09 10.76 13.86
N TYR A 278 -8.77 10.22 15.04
CA TYR A 278 -9.78 9.66 15.94
C TYR A 278 -10.79 10.72 16.37
N PHE A 279 -10.35 11.89 16.87
CA PHE A 279 -11.26 12.95 17.35
C PHE A 279 -12.03 13.62 16.19
N GLN A 280 -11.44 13.71 15.00
CA GLN A 280 -12.14 14.17 13.81
C GLN A 280 -13.30 13.22 13.44
N ASN A 281 -13.05 11.92 13.42
CA ASN A 281 -14.09 10.92 13.17
C ASN A 281 -15.13 10.88 14.32
N LEU A 282 -14.70 11.07 15.56
CA LEU A 282 -15.60 11.19 16.71
C LEU A 282 -16.53 12.42 16.55
N MET A 283 -16.01 13.53 16.05
CA MET A 283 -16.84 14.72 15.75
C MET A 283 -17.83 14.42 14.63
N LEU A 284 -17.41 13.74 13.56
CA LEU A 284 -18.30 13.31 12.48
C LEU A 284 -19.40 12.37 13.01
N ALA A 285 -19.08 11.46 13.92
CA ALA A 285 -20.05 10.54 14.51
C ALA A 285 -21.20 11.26 15.22
N TYR A 286 -20.98 12.47 15.76
CA TYR A 286 -22.05 13.30 16.33
C TYR A 286 -23.09 13.77 15.30
N TYR A 287 -22.76 13.78 14.01
CA TYR A 287 -23.66 14.15 12.92
C TYR A 287 -24.30 12.94 12.22
N ALA A 288 -23.92 11.72 12.63
CA ALA A 288 -24.49 10.51 12.04
C ALA A 288 -26.01 10.40 12.35
N PRO A 289 -26.86 10.03 11.36
CA PRO A 289 -28.30 9.89 11.56
C PRO A 289 -28.67 8.84 12.62
N ASN A 290 -27.96 7.71 12.65
CA ASN A 290 -28.18 6.57 13.54
C ASN A 290 -26.93 6.28 14.38
N LYS A 291 -26.70 7.07 15.41
CA LYS A 291 -25.46 7.04 16.23
C LYS A 291 -25.26 5.74 17.02
N GLN A 292 -26.31 4.96 17.25
CA GLN A 292 -26.28 3.73 18.05
C GLN A 292 -26.27 2.46 17.20
N ASP A 293 -26.56 2.56 15.91
CA ASP A 293 -26.48 1.43 15.00
C ASP A 293 -25.02 1.29 14.49
N GLU A 294 -24.35 0.23 14.95
CA GLU A 294 -22.94 -0.04 14.59
C GLU A 294 -22.73 -0.13 13.07
N LYS A 295 -23.69 -0.70 12.32
CA LYS A 295 -23.59 -0.83 10.86
C LYS A 295 -23.77 0.50 10.15
N ALA A 296 -24.78 1.27 10.55
CA ALA A 296 -25.05 2.58 9.96
C ALA A 296 -23.89 3.55 10.24
N LEU A 297 -23.36 3.55 11.48
CA LEU A 297 -22.24 4.38 11.87
C LEU A 297 -20.93 3.96 11.17
N SER A 298 -20.68 2.65 11.01
CA SER A 298 -19.54 2.14 10.23
C SER A 298 -19.57 2.65 8.79
N LEU A 299 -20.74 2.59 8.15
CA LEU A 299 -20.90 3.07 6.78
C LEU A 299 -20.72 4.59 6.68
N PHE A 300 -21.29 5.34 7.63
CA PHE A 300 -21.19 6.81 7.67
C PHE A 300 -19.75 7.31 7.84
N LEU A 301 -18.97 6.61 8.68
CA LEU A 301 -17.56 6.93 8.95
C LEU A 301 -16.58 6.26 7.97
N ASP A 302 -17.09 5.55 6.96
CA ASP A 302 -16.27 4.77 6.00
C ASP A 302 -15.32 3.79 6.70
N LEU A 303 -15.80 3.14 7.77
CA LEU A 303 -15.05 2.15 8.54
C LEU A 303 -15.35 0.75 8.00
N LYS A 304 -14.31 -0.02 7.70
CA LYS A 304 -14.47 -1.40 7.20
C LYS A 304 -14.81 -2.42 8.28
N SER A 305 -14.62 -2.07 9.57
CA SER A 305 -14.84 -2.95 10.70
C SER A 305 -15.87 -2.37 11.66
N THR A 306 -16.91 -3.14 11.94
CA THR A 306 -17.90 -2.79 12.99
C THR A 306 -17.27 -2.77 14.38
N TRP A 307 -16.15 -3.45 14.59
CA TRP A 307 -15.43 -3.43 15.86
C TRP A 307 -14.86 -2.04 16.15
N ALA A 308 -14.30 -1.36 15.16
CA ALA A 308 -13.77 0.00 15.32
C ALA A 308 -14.86 1.04 15.67
N VAL A 309 -16.12 0.75 15.36
CA VAL A 309 -17.26 1.64 15.69
C VAL A 309 -17.49 1.73 17.20
N ARG A 310 -17.20 0.68 17.95
CA ARG A 310 -17.40 0.65 19.43
C ARG A 310 -16.56 1.69 20.13
N ASP A 311 -15.37 1.97 19.63
CA ASP A 311 -14.48 3.02 20.15
C ASP A 311 -15.15 4.40 20.00
N TYR A 312 -15.83 4.66 18.89
CA TYR A 312 -16.53 5.93 18.67
C TYR A 312 -17.80 6.03 19.52
N ILE A 313 -18.55 4.94 19.69
CA ILE A 313 -19.72 4.90 20.59
C ILE A 313 -19.27 5.17 22.04
N THR A 314 -18.18 4.53 22.48
CA THR A 314 -17.59 4.76 23.80
C THR A 314 -17.08 6.19 23.93
N GLY A 315 -16.39 6.69 22.91
CA GLY A 315 -15.89 8.06 22.85
C GLY A 315 -17.00 9.11 22.96
N MET A 316 -18.14 8.92 22.26
CA MET A 316 -19.31 9.82 22.37
C MET A 316 -19.94 9.84 23.77
N ARG A 317 -19.81 8.75 24.55
CA ARG A 317 -20.27 8.71 25.96
C ARG A 317 -19.32 9.48 26.88
N ASN A 318 -18.01 9.40 26.61
CA ASN A 318 -16.97 9.94 27.48
C ASN A 318 -16.62 11.40 27.17
N TYR A 319 -16.83 11.85 25.91
CA TYR A 319 -16.52 13.20 25.46
C TYR A 319 -17.75 13.80 24.79
N ASN A 320 -18.25 14.92 25.29
CA ASN A 320 -19.33 15.62 24.60
C ASN A 320 -18.82 16.40 23.37
N GLY A 321 -19.72 16.79 22.47
CA GLY A 321 -19.35 17.44 21.21
C GLY A 321 -18.56 18.74 21.38
N VAL A 322 -18.85 19.51 22.43
CA VAL A 322 -18.13 20.77 22.78
C VAL A 322 -16.69 20.43 23.16
N LYS A 323 -16.51 19.42 24.04
CA LYS A 323 -15.17 18.98 24.44
C LYS A 323 -14.36 18.45 23.23
N VAL A 324 -14.98 17.69 22.34
CA VAL A 324 -14.33 17.20 21.12
C VAL A 324 -13.86 18.36 20.23
N MET A 325 -14.68 19.40 20.07
CA MET A 325 -14.29 20.60 19.33
C MET A 325 -13.10 21.31 19.97
N GLN A 326 -13.10 21.47 21.31
CA GLN A 326 -11.97 22.05 22.05
C GLN A 326 -10.70 21.21 21.92
N ILE A 327 -10.82 19.89 21.93
CA ILE A 327 -9.70 18.96 21.71
C ILE A 327 -9.12 19.14 20.30
N ILE A 328 -9.96 19.25 19.28
CA ILE A 328 -9.52 19.49 17.89
C ILE A 328 -8.76 20.82 17.79
N ASP A 329 -9.23 21.89 18.45
CA ASP A 329 -8.50 23.16 18.48
C ASP A 329 -7.17 23.04 19.24
N LYS A 330 -7.14 22.26 20.34
CA LYS A 330 -5.90 22.01 21.08
C LYS A 330 -4.86 21.23 20.25
N PHE A 331 -5.28 20.31 19.39
CA PHE A 331 -4.37 19.65 18.45
C PHE A 331 -3.71 20.66 17.50
N ARG A 332 -4.46 21.63 16.98
CA ARG A 332 -3.93 22.69 16.12
C ARG A 332 -2.88 23.53 16.86
N GLU A 333 -3.16 23.89 18.12
CA GLU A 333 -2.22 24.63 18.95
C GLU A 333 -0.92 23.85 19.18
N VAL A 334 -1.03 22.56 19.58
CA VAL A 334 0.12 21.70 19.85
C VAL A 334 0.93 21.45 18.58
N ASP A 335 0.28 21.24 17.43
CA ASP A 335 0.96 21.08 16.14
C ASP A 335 1.76 22.35 15.77
N ALA A 336 1.18 23.53 15.92
CA ALA A 336 1.86 24.79 15.70
C ALA A 336 3.07 24.97 16.64
N LYS A 337 2.89 24.70 17.94
CA LYS A 337 3.97 24.75 18.94
C LYS A 337 5.10 23.73 18.62
N SER A 338 4.76 22.55 18.16
CA SER A 338 5.74 21.52 17.80
C SER A 338 6.64 21.91 16.62
N LYS A 339 6.16 22.84 15.79
CA LYS A 339 6.88 23.43 14.65
C LYS A 339 7.59 24.74 14.99
N GLY A 340 7.63 25.10 16.28
CA GLY A 340 8.31 26.30 16.78
C GLY A 340 7.48 27.58 16.72
N ILE A 341 6.20 27.53 16.30
CA ILE A 341 5.32 28.71 16.29
C ILE A 341 4.88 29.02 17.73
N SER A 342 5.27 30.20 18.21
CA SER A 342 4.96 30.67 19.60
C SER A 342 5.43 29.72 20.70
N ASN A 343 6.48 28.92 20.42
CA ASN A 343 7.04 27.96 21.38
C ASN A 343 8.57 27.91 21.28
N PRO A 344 9.32 28.75 21.98
CA PRO A 344 10.78 28.70 21.88
C PRO A 344 11.42 27.56 22.67
N ASN A 345 10.77 26.98 23.69
CA ASN A 345 11.48 26.14 24.68
C ASN A 345 10.74 24.88 25.15
N THR A 346 9.47 24.63 24.81
CA THR A 346 8.73 23.46 25.30
C THR A 346 9.11 22.22 24.48
N SER A 347 9.53 21.17 25.15
CA SER A 347 9.90 19.90 24.50
C SER A 347 8.68 19.17 23.91
N ALA A 348 8.94 18.25 22.95
CA ALA A 348 7.88 17.40 22.37
C ALA A 348 7.18 16.54 23.44
N GLY A 349 7.93 16.06 24.47
CA GLY A 349 7.38 15.28 25.58
C GLY A 349 6.44 16.11 26.45
N GLU A 350 6.80 17.36 26.76
CA GLU A 350 5.95 18.28 27.53
C GLU A 350 4.69 18.66 26.76
N LEU A 351 4.79 18.95 25.46
CA LEU A 351 3.62 19.21 24.59
C LEU A 351 2.67 18.00 24.55
N MET A 352 3.22 16.79 24.54
CA MET A 352 2.42 15.57 24.56
C MET A 352 1.70 15.40 25.89
N LYS A 353 2.38 15.65 27.03
CA LYS A 353 1.78 15.63 28.38
C LYS A 353 0.66 16.67 28.50
N GLU A 354 0.90 17.91 28.03
CA GLU A 354 -0.10 18.98 28.00
C GLU A 354 -1.35 18.58 27.20
N LEU A 355 -1.15 18.01 26.00
CA LEU A 355 -2.25 17.55 25.14
C LEU A 355 -3.09 16.47 25.82
N ILE A 356 -2.45 15.42 26.33
CA ILE A 356 -3.14 14.28 26.94
C ILE A 356 -3.85 14.70 28.22
N PHE A 357 -3.23 15.55 29.03
CA PHE A 357 -3.89 16.14 30.18
C PHE A 357 -5.15 16.89 29.78
N PHE A 358 -5.08 17.77 28.76
CA PHE A 358 -6.23 18.51 28.26
C PHE A 358 -7.34 17.60 27.73
N ILE A 359 -7.00 16.50 27.06
CA ILE A 359 -7.98 15.55 26.53
C ILE A 359 -8.76 14.88 27.68
N LEU A 360 -8.05 14.44 28.71
CA LEU A 360 -8.61 13.60 29.76
C LEU A 360 -9.38 14.39 30.86
N HIS A 361 -9.12 15.66 31.01
CA HIS A 361 -9.76 16.57 32.00
C HIS A 361 -10.61 17.64 31.32
#